data_166fa09f885a046be3aaf2e2796ff373
#
_entry.id   166fa09f885a046be3aaf2e2796ff373
#
_cell.length_a   1.000
_cell.length_b   1.000
_cell.length_c   1.000
_cell.angle_alpha   90.00
_cell.angle_beta   90.00
_cell.angle_gamma   90.00
#
_symmetry.space_group_name_H-M   'P 1'
#
loop_
_entity.id
_entity.type
_entity.pdbx_description
1 polymer ?
#
loop_
_entity_poly.entity_id
_entity_poly.type
_entity_poly.pdbx_seq_one_letter_code
_entity_poly.pdbx_strand_id
1 'polypeptide(L)'
;MPDGSLDFGEAENQKKKKKSKKVPRLEITVARTIEDMMRVTAIRAAVYMAEDNYPYEEEFDGNDFCGTHLIGWVDKEPVACLRIRYFGGFAKIERIAVRQHYRKSRIAFKLIRFAFDYCLRKGFTKVLGHVREELIPLYKMFGCRVVEGGRGMDLPDHSYVEMIFEGKLPDNAITLDSDPYALIR
;
A
#
# COMPACT_ATOMS: atom_id res chain seq x y z
N MET A 1 -44.15 22.56 60.43
CA MET A 1 -43.66 21.24 60.11
C MET A 1 -44.07 20.99 58.70
N PRO A 2 -43.16 21.16 57.68
CA PRO A 2 -43.43 20.68 56.32
C PRO A 2 -42.79 19.31 56.14
N ASP A 3 -43.59 18.43 55.59
CA ASP A 3 -43.32 17.08 55.17
C ASP A 3 -42.30 17.05 53.99
N GLY A 4 -41.24 16.34 54.18
CA GLY A 4 -40.19 16.17 53.17
C GLY A 4 -40.30 14.82 52.48
N SER A 5 -41.06 14.74 51.40
CA SER A 5 -41.07 13.59 50.54
C SER A 5 -39.85 13.63 49.59
N LEU A 6 -38.90 12.69 49.78
CA LEU A 6 -37.77 12.46 48.88
C LEU A 6 -38.25 11.61 47.68
N ASP A 7 -38.30 12.26 46.54
CA ASP A 7 -38.53 11.60 45.24
C ASP A 7 -37.22 10.90 44.78
N PHE A 8 -37.24 9.56 44.73
CA PHE A 8 -36.16 8.76 44.14
C PHE A 8 -36.41 8.62 42.66
N GLY A 9 -35.73 9.50 41.90
CA GLY A 9 -35.72 9.46 40.43
C GLY A 9 -35.33 8.10 39.89
N GLU A 10 -36.16 7.62 38.98
CA GLU A 10 -36.01 6.40 38.22
C GLU A 10 -34.66 6.38 37.45
N ALA A 11 -33.85 5.37 37.72
CA ALA A 11 -32.60 5.10 36.98
C ALA A 11 -32.93 4.67 35.54
N GLU A 12 -32.80 5.56 34.59
CA GLU A 12 -32.89 5.29 33.17
C GLU A 12 -31.84 4.23 32.75
N ASN A 13 -32.32 3.05 32.44
CA ASN A 13 -31.57 1.92 31.95
C ASN A 13 -31.18 2.14 30.45
N GLN A 14 -30.13 2.94 30.20
CA GLN A 14 -29.60 3.16 28.87
C GLN A 14 -28.98 1.85 28.33
N LYS A 15 -29.75 1.05 27.61
CA LYS A 15 -29.30 -0.06 26.80
C LYS A 15 -28.30 0.48 25.78
N LYS A 16 -27.00 0.35 26.03
CA LYS A 16 -25.93 0.58 25.06
C LYS A 16 -26.15 -0.35 23.88
N LYS A 17 -26.77 0.15 22.80
CA LYS A 17 -26.82 -0.54 21.50
C LYS A 17 -25.38 -0.82 21.07
N LYS A 18 -24.96 -2.09 21.05
CA LYS A 18 -23.71 -2.52 20.44
C LYS A 18 -23.78 -2.12 18.96
N LYS A 19 -23.11 -1.02 18.58
CA LYS A 19 -22.88 -0.69 17.16
C LYS A 19 -22.14 -1.88 16.55
N SER A 20 -22.75 -2.57 15.60
CA SER A 20 -22.08 -3.58 14.80
C SER A 20 -20.85 -2.93 14.19
N LYS A 21 -19.65 -3.48 14.44
CA LYS A 21 -18.42 -2.98 13.83
C LYS A 21 -18.54 -3.20 12.32
N LYS A 22 -18.87 -2.16 11.59
CA LYS A 22 -18.88 -2.20 10.12
C LYS A 22 -17.47 -2.57 9.65
N VAL A 23 -17.37 -3.63 8.84
CA VAL A 23 -16.08 -4.03 8.25
C VAL A 23 -15.62 -2.89 7.34
N PRO A 24 -14.41 -2.35 7.51
CA PRO A 24 -13.94 -1.24 6.70
C PRO A 24 -13.80 -1.66 5.23
N ARG A 25 -14.24 -0.79 4.32
CA ARG A 25 -14.06 -1.00 2.89
C ARG A 25 -12.63 -0.68 2.49
N LEU A 26 -11.93 -1.68 1.95
CA LEU A 26 -10.58 -1.52 1.44
C LEU A 26 -10.61 -1.42 -0.09
N GLU A 27 -9.99 -0.38 -0.64
CA GLU A 27 -9.94 -0.13 -2.08
C GLU A 27 -8.52 0.25 -2.50
N ILE A 28 -8.13 -0.09 -3.74
CA ILE A 28 -6.86 0.30 -4.35
C ILE A 28 -7.17 1.02 -5.66
N THR A 29 -6.55 2.17 -5.86
CA THR A 29 -6.66 2.94 -7.09
C THR A 29 -5.29 3.29 -7.65
N VAL A 30 -5.23 3.54 -8.97
CA VAL A 30 -4.05 4.13 -9.61
C VAL A 30 -4.16 5.64 -9.50
N ALA A 31 -3.12 6.32 -9.05
CA ALA A 31 -3.04 7.78 -9.04
C ALA A 31 -3.01 8.30 -10.49
N ARG A 32 -3.90 9.23 -10.80
CA ARG A 32 -4.06 9.78 -12.17
C ARG A 32 -4.09 11.32 -12.22
N THR A 33 -4.22 11.96 -11.08
CA THR A 33 -4.33 13.41 -10.96
C THR A 33 -3.25 13.99 -10.06
N ILE A 34 -3.08 15.30 -10.10
CA ILE A 34 -2.17 16.02 -9.20
C ILE A 34 -2.62 15.82 -7.75
N GLU A 35 -3.93 15.85 -7.47
CA GLU A 35 -4.46 15.63 -6.13
C GLU A 35 -4.16 14.20 -5.63
N ASP A 36 -4.15 13.21 -6.51
CA ASP A 36 -3.73 11.86 -6.15
C ASP A 36 -2.24 11.83 -5.78
N MET A 37 -1.38 12.53 -6.54
CA MET A 37 0.04 12.63 -6.22
C MET A 37 0.27 13.40 -4.90
N MET A 38 -0.52 14.42 -4.59
CA MET A 38 -0.46 15.10 -3.29
C MET A 38 -0.81 14.13 -2.14
N ARG A 39 -1.80 13.25 -2.32
CA ARG A 39 -2.14 12.19 -1.33
C ARG A 39 -0.99 11.20 -1.15
N VAL A 40 -0.39 10.74 -2.25
CA VAL A 40 0.80 9.86 -2.23
C VAL A 40 1.94 10.52 -1.46
N THR A 41 2.28 11.76 -1.79
CA THR A 41 3.33 12.55 -1.14
C THR A 41 3.06 12.71 0.35
N ALA A 42 1.83 13.04 0.74
CA ALA A 42 1.45 13.20 2.15
C ALA A 42 1.59 11.89 2.95
N ILE A 43 1.20 10.74 2.36
CA ILE A 43 1.36 9.42 2.99
C ILE A 43 2.84 9.10 3.17
N ARG A 44 3.65 9.31 2.14
CA ARG A 44 5.10 9.05 2.15
C ARG A 44 5.82 9.93 3.17
N ALA A 45 5.53 11.24 3.18
CA ALA A 45 6.11 12.15 4.15
C ALA A 45 5.76 11.75 5.61
N ALA A 46 4.51 11.37 5.86
CA ALA A 46 4.08 10.91 7.18
C ALA A 46 4.80 9.64 7.64
N VAL A 47 5.06 8.69 6.73
CA VAL A 47 5.68 7.41 7.09
C VAL A 47 7.21 7.51 7.04
N TYR A 48 7.78 7.89 5.91
CA TYR A 48 9.23 7.85 5.75
C TYR A 48 9.94 9.00 6.47
N MET A 49 9.41 10.22 6.41
CA MET A 49 10.07 11.37 7.02
C MET A 49 9.72 11.53 8.50
N ALA A 50 8.42 11.39 8.87
CA ALA A 50 8.00 11.66 10.25
C ALA A 50 8.12 10.43 11.17
N GLU A 51 7.91 9.20 10.67
CA GLU A 51 8.03 7.99 11.48
C GLU A 51 9.43 7.35 11.38
N ASP A 52 9.99 7.20 10.15
CA ASP A 52 11.25 6.49 9.89
C ASP A 52 12.46 7.43 9.78
N ASN A 53 12.30 8.77 9.91
CA ASN A 53 13.36 9.80 9.86
C ASN A 53 14.22 9.79 8.59
N TYR A 54 13.67 9.40 7.45
CA TYR A 54 14.38 9.45 6.17
C TYR A 54 14.66 10.89 5.76
N PRO A 55 15.87 11.19 5.25
CA PRO A 55 16.19 12.50 4.69
C PRO A 55 15.30 12.85 3.50
N TYR A 56 15.04 14.12 3.31
CA TYR A 56 14.21 14.64 2.23
C TYR A 56 14.70 14.18 0.85
N GLU A 57 15.99 14.25 0.58
CA GLU A 57 16.62 13.94 -0.69
C GLU A 57 16.57 12.43 -1.01
N GLU A 58 16.57 11.58 0.01
CA GLU A 58 16.44 10.13 -0.18
C GLU A 58 15.01 9.73 -0.47
N GLU A 59 14.04 10.41 0.15
CA GLU A 59 12.63 10.11 -0.08
C GLU A 59 12.14 10.62 -1.43
N PHE A 60 12.49 11.86 -1.78
CA PHE A 60 12.11 12.48 -3.05
C PHE A 60 13.24 12.38 -4.07
N ASP A 61 13.44 11.19 -4.60
CA ASP A 61 14.54 10.76 -5.46
C ASP A 61 14.39 11.16 -6.94
N GLY A 62 13.44 12.05 -7.28
CA GLY A 62 13.19 12.54 -8.64
C GLY A 62 12.51 11.54 -9.58
N ASN A 63 12.17 10.32 -9.11
CA ASN A 63 11.58 9.27 -9.95
C ASN A 63 10.04 9.21 -9.92
N ASP A 64 9.36 10.18 -9.32
CA ASP A 64 7.91 10.10 -9.13
C ASP A 64 7.12 10.28 -10.42
N PHE A 65 7.63 11.10 -11.35
CA PHE A 65 6.97 11.32 -12.64
C PHE A 65 7.18 10.20 -13.68
N CYS A 66 8.14 9.29 -13.46
CA CYS A 66 8.37 8.15 -14.36
C CYS A 66 7.83 6.82 -13.81
N GLY A 67 7.02 6.88 -12.75
CA GLY A 67 6.42 5.71 -12.11
C GLY A 67 4.90 5.71 -12.14
N THR A 68 4.31 4.56 -11.88
CA THR A 68 2.89 4.43 -11.56
C THR A 68 2.72 4.39 -10.05
N HIS A 69 1.85 5.22 -9.51
CA HIS A 69 1.54 5.24 -8.08
C HIS A 69 0.20 4.60 -7.80
N LEU A 70 0.16 3.75 -6.78
CA LEU A 70 -1.06 3.16 -6.26
C LEU A 70 -1.42 3.81 -4.92
N ILE A 71 -2.71 4.01 -4.69
CA ILE A 71 -3.24 4.53 -3.42
C ILE A 71 -4.14 3.46 -2.80
N GLY A 72 -3.88 3.13 -1.54
CA GLY A 72 -4.71 2.27 -0.73
C GLY A 72 -5.64 3.10 0.16
N TRP A 73 -6.93 2.78 0.09
CA TRP A 73 -8.00 3.46 0.82
C TRP A 73 -8.63 2.56 1.86
N VAL A 74 -8.93 3.13 3.01
CA VAL A 74 -9.80 2.52 4.03
C VAL A 74 -11.01 3.43 4.20
N ASP A 75 -12.19 2.94 3.81
CA ASP A 75 -13.45 3.68 3.67
C ASP A 75 -13.34 4.84 2.67
N LYS A 76 -12.83 5.94 2.89
CA LYS A 76 -12.57 7.05 1.96
C LYS A 76 -11.26 7.76 2.29
N GLU A 77 -10.54 7.23 3.26
CA GLU A 77 -9.29 7.80 3.73
C GLU A 77 -8.12 7.19 2.95
N PRO A 78 -7.26 7.99 2.32
CA PRO A 78 -6.04 7.51 1.66
C PRO A 78 -4.99 7.21 2.74
N VAL A 79 -4.63 5.93 2.90
CA VAL A 79 -3.85 5.47 4.05
C VAL A 79 -2.59 4.72 3.69
N ALA A 80 -2.45 4.32 2.43
CA ALA A 80 -1.30 3.58 1.94
C ALA A 80 -0.95 3.98 0.52
N CYS A 81 0.29 3.82 0.13
CA CYS A 81 0.73 4.01 -1.24
C CYS A 81 1.86 3.05 -1.60
N LEU A 82 2.10 2.93 -2.91
CA LEU A 82 3.16 2.13 -3.50
C LEU A 82 3.53 2.74 -4.85
N ARG A 83 4.82 2.77 -5.19
CA ARG A 83 5.33 3.17 -6.52
C ARG A 83 5.77 1.95 -7.31
N ILE A 84 5.44 1.92 -8.59
CA ILE A 84 5.92 0.94 -9.56
C ILE A 84 6.75 1.68 -10.61
N ARG A 85 7.98 1.26 -10.83
CA ARG A 85 8.79 1.70 -11.98
C ARG A 85 9.03 0.55 -12.94
N TYR A 86 9.24 0.88 -14.21
CA TYR A 86 9.40 -0.08 -15.29
C TYR A 86 10.80 0.02 -15.88
N PHE A 87 11.41 -1.12 -16.13
CA PHE A 87 12.74 -1.27 -16.70
C PHE A 87 12.69 -2.27 -17.86
N GLY A 88 13.77 -2.38 -18.62
CA GLY A 88 13.85 -3.37 -19.69
C GLY A 88 13.72 -4.80 -19.12
N GLY A 89 12.55 -5.42 -19.31
CA GLY A 89 12.30 -6.81 -18.94
C GLY A 89 11.78 -7.06 -17.50
N PHE A 90 11.67 -6.05 -16.63
CA PHE A 90 11.09 -6.20 -15.29
C PHE A 90 10.45 -4.91 -14.78
N ALA A 91 9.53 -5.05 -13.85
CA ALA A 91 9.02 -3.94 -13.05
C ALA A 91 9.65 -3.96 -11.65
N LYS A 92 9.72 -2.80 -10.98
CA LYS A 92 10.17 -2.67 -9.59
C LYS A 92 9.07 -2.04 -8.75
N ILE A 93 8.69 -2.71 -7.67
CA ILE A 93 7.82 -2.13 -6.65
C ILE A 93 8.67 -1.53 -5.54
N GLU A 94 8.31 -0.32 -5.13
CA GLU A 94 9.07 0.45 -4.15
C GLU A 94 8.19 1.50 -3.47
N ARG A 95 8.72 2.21 -2.47
CA ARG A 95 8.01 3.26 -1.73
C ARG A 95 6.66 2.79 -1.18
N ILE A 96 6.63 1.60 -0.58
CA ILE A 96 5.43 1.04 0.04
C ILE A 96 5.29 1.64 1.43
N ALA A 97 4.31 2.50 1.60
CA ALA A 97 4.03 3.16 2.87
C ALA A 97 2.59 2.87 3.32
N VAL A 98 2.43 2.59 4.61
CA VAL A 98 1.13 2.44 5.27
C VAL A 98 1.14 3.23 6.57
N ARG A 99 0.25 4.20 6.72
CA ARG A 99 0.09 5.00 7.93
C ARG A 99 -0.11 4.10 9.15
N GLN A 100 0.55 4.39 10.25
CA GLN A 100 0.68 3.54 11.44
C GLN A 100 -0.65 2.94 11.93
N HIS A 101 -1.70 3.75 12.02
CA HIS A 101 -3.01 3.31 12.51
C HIS A 101 -3.70 2.25 11.62
N TYR A 102 -3.26 2.12 10.36
CA TYR A 102 -3.87 1.24 9.37
C TYR A 102 -3.04 -0.02 9.06
N ARG A 103 -1.87 -0.21 9.68
CA ARG A 103 -0.99 -1.37 9.41
C ARG A 103 -1.64 -2.73 9.72
N LYS A 104 -2.64 -2.76 10.62
CA LYS A 104 -3.41 -3.98 10.94
C LYS A 104 -4.67 -4.18 10.09
N SER A 105 -4.94 -3.32 9.12
CA SER A 105 -6.16 -3.34 8.30
C SER A 105 -6.13 -4.27 7.09
N ARG A 106 -5.02 -4.98 6.85
CA ARG A 106 -4.76 -5.78 5.64
C ARG A 106 -4.61 -4.95 4.34
N ILE A 107 -4.56 -3.62 4.41
CA ILE A 107 -4.43 -2.78 3.23
C ILE A 107 -3.10 -3.01 2.50
N ALA A 108 -2.00 -3.22 3.24
CA ALA A 108 -0.69 -3.55 2.66
C ALA A 108 -0.76 -4.82 1.79
N PHE A 109 -1.43 -5.87 2.29
CA PHE A 109 -1.60 -7.11 1.54
C PHE A 109 -2.37 -6.89 0.23
N LYS A 110 -3.48 -6.15 0.28
CA LYS A 110 -4.26 -5.81 -0.93
C LYS A 110 -3.44 -4.95 -1.91
N LEU A 111 -2.69 -3.99 -1.39
CA LEU A 111 -1.87 -3.08 -2.21
C LEU A 111 -0.78 -3.85 -2.97
N ILE A 112 -0.04 -4.72 -2.30
CA ILE A 112 1.02 -5.55 -2.91
C ILE A 112 0.42 -6.52 -3.93
N ARG A 113 -0.69 -7.20 -3.60
CA ARG A 113 -1.38 -8.09 -4.54
C ARG A 113 -1.79 -7.33 -5.79
N PHE A 114 -2.43 -6.19 -5.63
CA PHE A 114 -2.85 -5.35 -6.75
C PHE A 114 -1.65 -4.91 -7.61
N ALA A 115 -0.51 -4.58 -6.99
CA ALA A 115 0.69 -4.17 -7.71
C ALA A 115 1.24 -5.31 -8.59
N PHE A 116 1.30 -6.54 -8.08
CA PHE A 116 1.72 -7.69 -8.89
C PHE A 116 0.76 -7.95 -10.05
N ASP A 117 -0.56 -7.99 -9.79
CA ASP A 117 -1.58 -8.18 -10.81
C ASP A 117 -1.54 -7.05 -11.86
N TYR A 118 -1.25 -5.82 -11.43
CA TYR A 118 -1.09 -4.68 -12.32
C TYR A 118 0.15 -4.79 -13.21
N CYS A 119 1.30 -5.21 -12.65
CA CYS A 119 2.52 -5.45 -13.42
C CYS A 119 2.32 -6.55 -14.46
N LEU A 120 1.70 -7.67 -14.08
CA LEU A 120 1.40 -8.77 -15.00
C LEU A 120 0.50 -8.31 -16.16
N ARG A 121 -0.56 -7.55 -15.87
CA ARG A 121 -1.45 -6.97 -16.91
C ARG A 121 -0.71 -6.00 -17.84
N LYS A 122 0.33 -5.33 -17.35
CA LYS A 122 1.20 -4.46 -18.16
C LYS A 122 2.29 -5.23 -18.92
N GLY A 123 2.28 -6.59 -18.88
CA GLY A 123 3.22 -7.43 -19.63
C GLY A 123 4.51 -7.77 -18.88
N PHE A 124 4.66 -7.38 -17.61
CA PHE A 124 5.86 -7.65 -16.82
C PHE A 124 5.68 -8.91 -15.99
N THR A 125 6.35 -10.01 -16.42
CA THR A 125 6.34 -11.29 -15.68
C THR A 125 7.27 -11.31 -14.47
N LYS A 126 8.24 -10.38 -14.41
CA LYS A 126 9.23 -10.26 -13.33
C LYS A 126 9.00 -8.96 -12.56
N VAL A 127 8.85 -9.05 -11.26
CA VAL A 127 8.70 -7.87 -10.38
C VAL A 127 9.71 -7.95 -9.25
N LEU A 128 10.59 -6.95 -9.19
CA LEU A 128 11.65 -6.81 -8.21
C LEU A 128 11.20 -5.91 -7.05
N GLY A 129 11.68 -6.19 -5.84
CA GLY A 129 11.55 -5.33 -4.68
C GLY A 129 12.74 -5.45 -3.76
N HIS A 130 13.15 -4.33 -3.13
CA HIS A 130 14.02 -4.36 -1.97
C HIS A 130 13.13 -4.33 -0.73
N VAL A 131 13.20 -5.37 0.06
CA VAL A 131 12.27 -5.66 1.15
C VAL A 131 13.05 -5.69 2.47
N ARG A 132 12.54 -5.01 3.50
CA ARG A 132 13.09 -5.12 4.85
C ARG A 132 13.05 -6.58 5.29
N GLU A 133 14.08 -7.07 5.97
CA GLU A 133 14.20 -8.48 6.36
C GLU A 133 12.99 -9.00 7.13
N GLU A 134 12.44 -8.19 8.03
CA GLU A 134 11.25 -8.55 8.82
C GLU A 134 9.98 -8.76 7.97
N LEU A 135 9.95 -8.24 6.73
CA LEU A 135 8.82 -8.38 5.80
C LEU A 135 8.97 -9.54 4.82
N ILE A 136 10.12 -10.24 4.80
CA ILE A 136 10.34 -11.41 3.93
C ILE A 136 9.19 -12.44 4.02
N PRO A 137 8.68 -12.81 5.23
CA PRO A 137 7.58 -13.76 5.33
C PRO A 137 6.31 -13.29 4.61
N LEU A 138 6.01 -11.99 4.66
CA LEU A 138 4.86 -11.40 3.97
C LEU A 138 5.01 -11.56 2.45
N TYR A 139 6.18 -11.24 1.90
CA TYR A 139 6.41 -11.33 0.46
C TYR A 139 6.44 -12.77 -0.05
N LYS A 140 6.95 -13.71 0.75
CA LYS A 140 6.87 -15.15 0.45
C LYS A 140 5.43 -15.65 0.29
N MET A 141 4.46 -15.08 1.00
CA MET A 141 3.04 -15.42 0.85
C MET A 141 2.49 -15.06 -0.55
N PHE A 142 3.13 -14.14 -1.28
CA PHE A 142 2.79 -13.81 -2.66
C PHE A 142 3.56 -14.65 -3.69
N GLY A 143 4.44 -15.55 -3.25
CA GLY A 143 5.30 -16.34 -4.14
C GLY A 143 6.62 -15.65 -4.49
N CYS A 144 6.98 -14.56 -3.78
CA CYS A 144 8.30 -13.95 -3.96
C CYS A 144 9.40 -14.86 -3.37
N ARG A 145 10.55 -14.87 -4.03
CA ARG A 145 11.77 -15.51 -3.53
C ARG A 145 12.89 -14.49 -3.35
N VAL A 146 13.78 -14.76 -2.43
CA VAL A 146 15.03 -14.00 -2.28
C VAL A 146 15.92 -14.27 -3.49
N VAL A 147 16.57 -13.24 -4.01
CA VAL A 147 17.52 -13.37 -5.12
C VAL A 147 18.86 -13.81 -4.55
N GLU A 148 19.32 -15.01 -4.92
CA GLU A 148 20.63 -15.52 -4.52
C GLU A 148 21.74 -14.65 -5.13
N GLY A 149 22.66 -14.16 -4.28
CA GLY A 149 23.69 -13.21 -4.71
C GLY A 149 23.14 -11.82 -5.07
N GLY A 150 21.87 -11.55 -4.76
CA GLY A 150 21.24 -10.24 -4.97
C GLY A 150 21.96 -9.14 -4.18
N ARG A 151 21.86 -7.92 -4.69
CA ARG A 151 22.43 -6.74 -4.03
C ARG A 151 21.43 -6.19 -3.04
N GLY A 152 21.62 -6.51 -1.75
CA GLY A 152 20.91 -5.84 -0.66
C GLY A 152 21.30 -4.36 -0.58
N MET A 153 20.54 -3.60 0.18
CA MET A 153 20.90 -2.24 0.57
C MET A 153 20.88 -2.18 2.09
N ASP A 154 21.97 -1.68 2.66
CA ASP A 154 22.04 -1.38 4.09
C ASP A 154 21.85 0.12 4.25
N LEU A 155 20.73 0.50 4.85
CA LEU A 155 20.50 1.86 5.34
C LEU A 155 20.78 1.88 6.84
N PRO A 156 21.05 3.06 7.46
CA PRO A 156 21.49 3.14 8.85
C PRO A 156 20.62 2.34 9.84
N ASP A 157 19.33 2.26 9.59
CA ASP A 157 18.37 1.64 10.51
C ASP A 157 17.77 0.31 10.01
N HIS A 158 18.02 -0.09 8.75
CA HIS A 158 17.39 -1.28 8.16
C HIS A 158 18.24 -1.91 7.07
N SER A 159 18.31 -3.26 7.11
CA SER A 159 18.82 -4.07 6.00
C SER A 159 17.69 -4.46 5.06
N TYR A 160 17.95 -4.35 3.76
CA TYR A 160 17.02 -4.68 2.69
C TYR A 160 17.55 -5.85 1.88
N VAL A 161 16.69 -6.80 1.61
CA VAL A 161 16.96 -7.99 0.81
C VAL A 161 16.28 -7.85 -0.54
N GLU A 162 17.00 -8.20 -1.60
CA GLU A 162 16.45 -8.24 -2.95
C GLU A 162 15.52 -9.46 -3.10
N MET A 163 14.26 -9.22 -3.44
CA MET A 163 13.25 -10.25 -3.68
C MET A 163 12.63 -10.10 -5.06
N ILE A 164 12.35 -11.22 -5.71
CA ILE A 164 11.70 -11.25 -7.02
C ILE A 164 10.40 -12.07 -6.95
N PHE A 165 9.37 -11.54 -7.59
CA PHE A 165 8.16 -12.25 -7.96
C PHE A 165 8.23 -12.60 -9.45
N GLU A 166 7.91 -13.84 -9.81
CA GLU A 166 7.79 -14.30 -11.20
C GLU A 166 6.40 -14.90 -11.40
N GLY A 167 5.65 -14.32 -12.33
CA GLY A 167 4.28 -14.73 -12.62
C GLY A 167 4.05 -15.00 -14.10
N LYS A 168 2.90 -15.60 -14.40
CA LYS A 168 2.43 -15.80 -15.78
C LYS A 168 1.56 -14.62 -16.19
N LEU A 169 1.65 -14.22 -17.44
CA LEU A 169 0.77 -13.19 -18.00
C LEU A 169 -0.68 -13.71 -18.00
N PRO A 170 -1.64 -12.91 -17.54
CA PRO A 170 -3.06 -13.23 -17.68
C PRO A 170 -3.50 -13.00 -19.15
N ASP A 171 -4.64 -13.59 -19.54
CA ASP A 171 -5.17 -13.49 -20.90
C ASP A 171 -5.43 -12.05 -21.36
N ASN A 172 -5.66 -11.14 -20.43
CA ASN A 172 -5.87 -9.71 -20.68
C ASN A 172 -4.59 -8.87 -20.48
N ALA A 173 -3.42 -9.49 -20.52
CA ALA A 173 -2.15 -8.75 -20.46
C ALA A 173 -1.95 -7.93 -21.75
N ILE A 174 -1.34 -6.76 -21.60
CA ILE A 174 -0.94 -5.93 -22.74
C ILE A 174 0.37 -6.49 -23.31
N THR A 175 0.32 -6.92 -24.56
CA THR A 175 1.46 -7.47 -25.34
C THR A 175 1.51 -6.80 -26.70
N LEU A 176 2.51 -7.15 -27.50
CA LEU A 176 2.62 -6.66 -28.90
C LEU A 176 1.45 -7.11 -29.77
N ASP A 177 0.80 -8.21 -29.43
CA ASP A 177 -0.37 -8.76 -30.14
C ASP A 177 -1.71 -8.22 -29.64
N SER A 178 -1.68 -7.29 -28.67
CA SER A 178 -2.90 -6.70 -28.12
C SER A 178 -3.61 -5.79 -29.13
N ASP A 179 -4.94 -5.73 -29.04
CA ASP A 179 -5.75 -4.78 -29.81
C ASP A 179 -5.18 -3.35 -29.65
N PRO A 180 -4.88 -2.63 -30.76
CA PRO A 180 -4.37 -1.26 -30.71
C PRO A 180 -5.19 -0.32 -29.83
N TYR A 181 -6.52 -0.49 -29.76
CA TYR A 181 -7.39 0.29 -28.89
C TYR A 181 -7.15 0.03 -27.39
N ALA A 182 -6.64 -1.15 -27.02
CA ALA A 182 -6.24 -1.43 -25.64
C ALA A 182 -4.99 -0.64 -25.21
N LEU A 183 -4.17 -0.20 -26.17
CA LEU A 183 -2.93 0.57 -25.94
C LEU A 183 -3.20 2.08 -25.78
N ILE A 184 -4.37 2.56 -26.20
CA ILE A 184 -4.75 3.99 -26.16
C ILE A 184 -5.48 4.33 -24.85
N ARG A 185 -6.04 3.36 -24.14
CA ARG A 185 -6.82 3.51 -22.89
C ARG A 185 -5.95 3.17 -21.69
#